data_fe7fc6a4ac611c6d2f399b35aac58662
#
_entry.id   fe7fc6a4ac611c6d2f399b35aac58662
#
_cell.length_a   1.000
_cell.length_b   1.000
_cell.length_c   1.000
_cell.angle_alpha   90.00
_cell.angle_beta   90.00
_cell.angle_gamma   90.00
#
_symmetry.space_group_name_H-M   'P 1'
#
loop_
_entity.id
_entity.type
_entity.pdbx_description
1 polymer ?
#
loop_
_entity_poly.entity_id
_entity_poly.type
_entity_poly.pdbx_seq_one_letter_code
_entity_poly.pdbx_strand_id
1 'polypeptide(L)'
;MGQDKSGRFYVKGLLEKEVMNPRDVFKLITKANKNRASHGTSMNETSSRSHLILTITVNTKDERDGSVSCSKLNMVDLAGSERVKDSQVSGQQLKEAGFINKSLYTLAGVVDAL
;
A
#
# COMPACT_ATOMS: atom_id res chain seq x y z
N MET A 1 -6.07 0.63 11.60
CA MET A 1 -6.90 -0.42 11.00
C MET A 1 -8.17 -0.57 11.82
N GLY A 2 -9.27 -0.95 11.20
CA GLY A 2 -10.53 -1.30 11.83
C GLY A 2 -10.94 -2.70 11.43
N GLN A 3 -11.91 -3.27 12.14
CA GLN A 3 -12.55 -4.52 11.80
C GLN A 3 -14.05 -4.29 11.72
N ASP A 4 -14.69 -4.79 10.67
CA ASP A 4 -16.15 -4.70 10.52
C ASP A 4 -16.87 -5.79 11.31
N LYS A 5 -18.21 -5.74 11.34
CA LYS A 5 -19.03 -6.72 12.06
C LYS A 5 -18.92 -8.15 11.49
N SER A 6 -18.41 -8.32 10.28
CA SER A 6 -18.15 -9.63 9.67
C SER A 6 -16.72 -10.14 9.91
N GLY A 7 -15.92 -9.42 10.72
CA GLY A 7 -14.54 -9.79 11.02
C GLY A 7 -13.52 -9.34 9.97
N ARG A 8 -13.93 -8.66 8.89
CA ARG A 8 -13.01 -8.20 7.84
C ARG A 8 -12.26 -6.94 8.26
N PHE A 9 -10.96 -6.93 8.00
CA PHE A 9 -10.11 -5.77 8.28
C PHE A 9 -10.25 -4.71 7.19
N TYR A 10 -10.24 -3.45 7.59
CA TYR A 10 -10.21 -2.29 6.70
C TYR A 10 -9.27 -1.19 7.19
N VAL A 11 -8.85 -0.33 6.29
CA VAL A 11 -8.02 0.84 6.61
C VAL A 11 -8.94 2.04 6.86
N LYS A 12 -8.91 2.58 8.09
CA LYS A 12 -9.71 3.77 8.44
C LYS A 12 -9.25 4.97 7.61
N GLY A 13 -10.20 5.70 7.04
CA GLY A 13 -9.93 6.89 6.23
C GLY A 13 -9.41 6.61 4.82
N LEU A 14 -9.39 5.34 4.39
CA LEU A 14 -9.07 5.00 3.00
C LEU A 14 -10.16 5.58 2.09
N LEU A 15 -9.72 6.34 1.07
CA LEU A 15 -10.62 6.88 0.05
C LEU A 15 -10.63 5.93 -1.15
N GLU A 16 -11.82 5.45 -1.48
CA GLU A 16 -12.07 4.76 -2.73
C GLU A 16 -12.60 5.76 -3.78
N LYS A 17 -12.10 5.66 -5.00
CA LYS A 17 -12.50 6.51 -6.12
C LYS A 17 -12.95 5.64 -7.27
N GLU A 18 -14.16 5.89 -7.75
CA GLU A 18 -14.64 5.30 -8.97
C GLU A 18 -13.85 5.84 -10.17
N VAL A 19 -13.49 4.95 -11.07
CA VAL A 19 -12.73 5.25 -12.28
C VAL A 19 -13.42 4.60 -13.49
N MET A 20 -13.57 5.35 -14.56
CA MET A 20 -14.28 4.92 -15.76
C MET A 20 -13.32 4.57 -16.91
N ASN A 21 -12.06 4.93 -16.79
CA ASN A 21 -11.08 4.71 -17.85
C ASN A 21 -9.64 4.67 -17.27
N PRO A 22 -8.66 4.13 -18.03
CA PRO A 22 -7.29 4.02 -17.59
C PRO A 22 -6.62 5.36 -17.25
N ARG A 23 -7.02 6.47 -17.91
CA ARG A 23 -6.42 7.79 -17.64
C ARG A 23 -6.73 8.27 -16.22
N ASP A 24 -7.90 7.95 -15.69
CA ASP A 24 -8.27 8.32 -14.32
C ASP A 24 -7.44 7.54 -13.30
N VAL A 25 -7.16 6.26 -13.58
CA VAL A 25 -6.25 5.44 -12.76
C VAL A 25 -4.86 6.09 -12.73
N PHE A 26 -4.30 6.46 -13.89
CA PHE A 26 -2.99 7.11 -13.95
C PHE A 26 -2.93 8.45 -13.20
N LYS A 27 -3.99 9.26 -13.27
CA LYS A 27 -4.08 10.51 -12.49
C LYS A 27 -4.04 10.24 -10.98
N LEU A 28 -4.75 9.21 -10.52
CA LEU A 28 -4.77 8.83 -9.11
C LEU A 28 -3.40 8.31 -8.65
N ILE A 29 -2.75 7.45 -9.43
CA ILE A 29 -1.39 6.96 -9.16
C ILE A 29 -0.41 8.13 -9.09
N THR A 30 -0.46 9.05 -10.06
CA THR A 30 0.40 10.24 -10.07
C THR A 30 0.20 11.10 -8.83
N LYS A 31 -1.05 11.30 -8.41
CA LYS A 31 -1.37 12.03 -7.18
C LYS A 31 -0.85 11.31 -5.93
N ALA A 32 -1.01 10.00 -5.85
CA ALA A 32 -0.50 9.20 -4.74
C ALA A 32 1.03 9.29 -4.64
N ASN A 33 1.74 9.17 -5.76
CA ASN A 33 3.19 9.30 -5.80
C ASN A 33 3.67 10.71 -5.41
N LYS A 34 2.97 11.77 -5.81
CA LYS A 34 3.27 13.13 -5.34
C LYS A 34 3.11 13.27 -3.83
N ASN A 35 2.06 12.73 -3.26
CA ASN A 35 1.84 12.74 -1.80
C ASN A 35 2.94 11.93 -1.08
N ARG A 36 3.35 10.79 -1.65
CA ARG A 36 4.46 9.98 -1.15
C ARG A 36 5.77 10.77 -1.16
N ALA A 37 6.09 11.46 -2.25
CA ALA A 37 7.32 12.24 -2.41
C ALA A 37 7.38 13.47 -1.49
N SER A 38 6.25 14.10 -1.16
CA SER A 38 6.21 15.31 -0.31
C SER A 38 6.62 15.08 1.14
N HIS A 39 6.67 13.84 1.59
CA HIS A 39 7.11 13.46 2.94
C HIS A 39 8.57 12.98 2.99
N GLY A 40 9.27 12.95 1.83
CA GLY A 40 10.69 12.57 1.73
C GLY A 40 11.62 13.76 1.93
N THR A 41 12.72 13.56 2.63
CA THR A 41 13.82 14.53 2.65
C THR A 41 14.64 14.40 1.37
N SER A 42 15.19 15.51 0.89
CA SER A 42 15.87 15.67 -0.40
C SER A 42 17.08 14.76 -0.67
N MET A 43 17.51 13.93 0.28
CA MET A 43 18.67 13.04 0.16
C MET A 43 18.35 11.55 0.08
N ASN A 44 17.07 11.13 0.28
CA ASN A 44 16.72 9.73 0.30
C ASN A 44 15.47 9.48 -0.54
N GLU A 45 15.57 8.55 -1.44
CA GLU A 45 14.48 8.15 -2.32
C GLU A 45 13.31 7.61 -1.50
N THR A 46 12.21 8.35 -1.43
CA THR A 46 11.03 8.04 -0.60
C THR A 46 10.41 6.68 -0.99
N SER A 47 10.60 6.26 -2.25
CA SER A 47 10.14 4.97 -2.75
C SER A 47 10.77 3.79 -2.02
N SER A 48 12.06 3.89 -1.67
CA SER A 48 12.77 2.82 -0.96
C SER A 48 12.35 2.68 0.52
N ARG A 49 11.62 3.66 1.07
CA ARG A 49 11.30 3.74 2.50
C ARG A 49 9.82 3.67 2.86
N SER A 50 8.95 3.52 1.87
CA SER A 50 7.51 3.45 2.09
C SER A 50 6.87 2.36 1.25
N HIS A 51 5.93 1.62 1.84
CA HIS A 51 5.10 0.67 1.10
C HIS A 51 4.01 1.40 0.31
N LEU A 52 3.73 0.92 -0.89
CA LEU A 52 2.58 1.35 -1.69
C LEU A 52 1.69 0.14 -1.96
N ILE A 53 0.42 0.27 -1.65
CA ILE A 53 -0.59 -0.74 -1.96
C ILE A 53 -1.67 -0.07 -2.81
N LEU A 54 -1.85 -0.55 -4.03
CA LEU A 54 -2.93 -0.13 -4.92
C LEU A 54 -3.93 -1.27 -5.05
N THR A 55 -5.16 -1.03 -4.65
CA THR A 55 -6.26 -2.00 -4.80
C THR A 55 -7.22 -1.51 -5.87
N ILE A 56 -7.47 -2.36 -6.87
CA ILE A 56 -8.51 -2.16 -7.87
C ILE A 56 -9.66 -3.12 -7.56
N THR A 57 -10.84 -2.58 -7.32
CA THR A 57 -12.07 -3.36 -7.14
C THR A 57 -12.87 -3.31 -8.43
N VAL A 58 -13.21 -4.47 -8.97
CA VAL A 58 -14.02 -4.61 -10.18
C VAL A 58 -15.35 -5.23 -9.78
N ASN A 59 -16.43 -4.48 -9.97
CA ASN A 59 -17.80 -4.97 -9.80
C ASN A 59 -18.37 -5.22 -11.19
N THR A 60 -18.76 -6.46 -11.46
CA THR A 60 -19.40 -6.86 -12.71
C THR A 60 -20.82 -7.32 -12.43
N LYS A 61 -21.75 -6.95 -13.32
CA LYS A 61 -23.13 -7.43 -13.30
C LYS A 61 -23.39 -8.19 -14.59
N ASP A 62 -23.84 -9.43 -14.49
CA ASP A 62 -24.33 -10.18 -15.65
C ASP A 62 -25.72 -9.68 -16.00
N GLU A 63 -25.90 -9.22 -17.23
CA GLU A 63 -27.20 -8.68 -17.71
C GLU A 63 -28.27 -9.77 -17.94
N ARG A 64 -27.84 -11.03 -18.07
CA ARG A 64 -28.73 -12.15 -18.35
C ARG A 64 -29.47 -12.65 -17.11
N ASP A 65 -28.77 -12.74 -15.99
CA ASP A 65 -29.31 -13.30 -14.73
C ASP A 65 -29.29 -12.29 -13.56
N GLY A 66 -28.71 -11.11 -13.79
CA GLY A 66 -28.59 -10.06 -12.79
C GLY A 66 -27.56 -10.35 -11.70
N SER A 67 -26.78 -11.43 -11.81
CA SER A 67 -25.74 -11.76 -10.84
C SER A 67 -24.66 -10.69 -10.76
N VAL A 68 -24.19 -10.42 -9.55
CA VAL A 68 -23.13 -9.44 -9.30
C VAL A 68 -21.91 -10.16 -8.75
N SER A 69 -20.76 -9.95 -9.39
CA SER A 69 -19.48 -10.42 -8.87
C SER A 69 -18.56 -9.25 -8.54
N CYS A 70 -17.80 -9.41 -7.47
CA CYS A 70 -16.81 -8.42 -7.00
C CYS A 70 -15.44 -9.08 -6.93
N SER A 71 -14.50 -8.56 -7.71
CA SER A 71 -13.11 -9.01 -7.75
C SER A 71 -12.18 -7.91 -7.26
N LYS A 72 -11.09 -8.28 -6.60
CA LYS A 72 -10.06 -7.33 -6.14
C LYS A 72 -8.69 -7.73 -6.67
N LEU A 73 -7.99 -6.77 -7.25
CA LEU A 73 -6.58 -6.87 -7.62
C LEU A 73 -5.77 -5.97 -6.68
N ASN A 74 -4.85 -6.56 -5.94
CA ASN A 74 -3.92 -5.81 -5.10
C ASN A 74 -2.54 -5.82 -5.74
N MET A 75 -2.00 -4.64 -6.01
CA MET A 75 -0.63 -4.43 -6.45
C MET A 75 0.15 -3.84 -5.29
N VAL A 76 1.25 -4.48 -4.93
CA VAL A 76 2.03 -4.13 -3.73
C VAL A 76 3.47 -3.83 -4.14
N ASP A 77 3.92 -2.62 -3.81
CA ASP A 77 5.30 -2.16 -3.92
C ASP A 77 5.84 -1.94 -2.50
N LEU A 78 6.75 -2.80 -2.08
CA LEU A 78 7.30 -2.78 -0.72
C LEU A 78 8.51 -1.87 -0.64
N ALA A 79 8.71 -1.26 0.53
CA ALA A 79 9.95 -0.57 0.86
C ALA A 79 11.12 -1.55 0.90
N GLY A 80 12.33 -1.03 0.70
CA GLY A 80 13.55 -1.83 0.76
C GLY A 80 13.77 -2.49 2.14
N SER A 81 14.42 -3.63 2.12
CA SER A 81 14.75 -4.43 3.31
C SER A 81 16.19 -4.22 3.78
N GLU A 82 16.81 -3.10 3.43
CA GLU A 82 18.20 -2.81 3.75
C GLU A 82 18.47 -2.90 5.25
N ARG A 83 19.60 -3.52 5.59
CA ARG A 83 20.04 -3.60 6.98
C ARG A 83 20.44 -2.21 7.49
N VAL A 84 19.83 -1.79 8.59
CA VAL A 84 20.13 -0.54 9.27
C VAL A 84 21.63 -0.40 9.66
N LYS A 85 22.31 -1.53 9.86
CA LYS A 85 23.74 -1.56 10.23
C LYS A 85 24.68 -1.12 9.10
N ASP A 86 24.25 -1.27 7.85
CA ASP A 86 25.06 -0.97 6.66
C ASP A 86 24.81 0.46 6.15
N SER A 87 23.76 1.12 6.64
CA SER A 87 23.47 2.52 6.38
C SER A 87 23.99 3.37 7.54
N GLN A 88 24.91 4.30 7.28
CA GLN A 88 25.43 5.27 8.27
C GLN A 88 24.35 6.27 8.73
N VAL A 89 23.15 5.79 9.04
CA VAL A 89 22.00 6.60 9.44
C VAL A 89 21.94 6.74 10.96
N SER A 90 21.69 7.96 11.41
CA SER A 90 21.56 8.30 12.83
C SER A 90 20.23 9.02 13.13
N GLY A 91 19.81 9.02 14.37
CA GLY A 91 18.69 9.80 14.86
C GLY A 91 17.33 9.34 14.29
N GLN A 92 16.62 10.24 13.63
CA GLN A 92 15.25 9.99 13.13
C GLN A 92 15.19 8.95 12.01
N GLN A 93 16.21 8.91 11.16
CA GLN A 93 16.32 7.93 10.07
C GLN A 93 16.50 6.50 10.60
N LEU A 94 17.18 6.33 11.73
CA LEU A 94 17.32 5.04 12.41
C LEU A 94 15.97 4.51 12.90
N LYS A 95 15.12 5.38 13.45
CA LYS A 95 13.76 5.03 13.88
C LYS A 95 12.88 4.63 12.70
N GLU A 96 12.95 5.39 11.60
CA GLU A 96 12.20 5.12 10.36
C GLU A 96 12.57 3.76 9.77
N ALA A 97 13.87 3.48 9.62
CA ALA A 97 14.36 2.19 9.13
C ALA A 97 13.93 1.02 10.05
N GLY A 98 13.87 1.25 11.36
CA GLY A 98 13.33 0.29 12.32
C GLY A 98 11.85 -0.04 12.08
N PHE A 99 11.02 0.96 11.77
CA PHE A 99 9.59 0.75 11.45
C PHE A 99 9.40 0.01 10.12
N ILE A 100 10.18 0.35 9.09
CA ILE A 100 10.15 -0.32 7.78
C ILE A 100 10.48 -1.80 7.97
N ASN A 101 11.60 -2.11 8.60
CA ASN A 101 12.02 -3.49 8.83
C ASN A 101 11.03 -4.27 9.71
N LYS A 102 10.42 -3.64 10.71
CA LYS A 102 9.39 -4.26 11.53
C LYS A 102 8.17 -4.66 10.70
N SER A 103 7.73 -3.84 9.76
CA SER A 103 6.58 -4.16 8.89
C SER A 103 6.89 -5.33 7.95
N LEU A 104 8.09 -5.36 7.37
CA LEU A 104 8.55 -6.48 6.52
C LEU A 104 8.70 -7.77 7.31
N TYR A 105 9.24 -7.70 8.53
CA TYR A 105 9.36 -8.85 9.42
C TYR A 105 7.99 -9.42 9.82
N THR A 106 7.03 -8.54 10.08
CA THR A 106 5.64 -8.96 10.37
C THR A 106 5.01 -9.65 9.16
N LEU A 107 5.26 -9.13 7.95
CA LEU A 107 4.80 -9.76 6.71
C LEU A 107 5.40 -11.16 6.51
N ALA A 108 6.71 -11.30 6.72
CA ALA A 108 7.37 -12.61 6.66
C ALA A 108 6.73 -13.60 7.65
N GLY A 109 6.50 -13.19 8.90
CA GLY A 109 5.85 -14.03 9.90
C GLY A 109 4.41 -14.43 9.52
N VAL A 110 3.68 -13.61 8.77
CA VAL A 110 2.36 -14.00 8.23
C VAL A 110 2.50 -15.06 7.14
N VAL A 111 3.48 -14.90 6.23
CA VAL A 111 3.74 -15.87 5.16
C VAL A 111 4.19 -17.22 5.74
N ASP A 112 5.03 -17.20 6.78
CA ASP A 112 5.51 -18.41 7.44
C ASP A 112 4.40 -19.16 8.22
N ALA A 113 3.30 -18.47 8.55
CA ALA A 113 2.16 -19.03 9.27
C ALA A 113 1.07 -19.61 8.36
N LEU A 114 1.15 -19.42 7.03
CA LEU A 114 0.20 -19.92 6.02
C LEU A 114 0.62 -21.29 5.51
#